data_99e00dd45187525c230ceeb359ae9607
#
_entry.id   99e00dd45187525c230ceeb359ae9607
#
_cell.length_a   1.000
_cell.length_b   1.000
_cell.length_c   1.000
_cell.angle_alpha   90.00
_cell.angle_beta   90.00
_cell.angle_gamma   90.00
#
_symmetry.space_group_name_H-M   'P 1'
#
loop_
_entity.id
_entity.type
_entity.pdbx_description
1 polymer ?
#
loop_
_entity_poly.entity_id
_entity_poly.type
_entity_poly.pdbx_seq_one_letter_code
_entity_poly.pdbx_strand_id
1 'polypeptide(L)'
;AHAYALTGDAYLELGELDEAISFYKDAAAYKSNEFFTPKYLTKLAIAYEEAGDLKNAIATYEEIETKYSDAYEYSEARKQKARLEGLASN
;
A
#
# COMPACT_ATOMS: atom_id res chain seq x y z
N ALA A 1 12.33 -2.73 8.92
CA ALA A 1 11.04 -2.43 8.31
C ALA A 1 10.51 -1.08 8.77
N HIS A 2 10.60 -0.81 10.08
CA HIS A 2 10.14 0.47 10.62
C HIS A 2 10.90 1.64 10.02
N ALA A 3 12.22 1.49 9.88
CA ALA A 3 13.05 2.55 9.30
C ALA A 3 12.69 2.81 7.83
N TYR A 4 12.39 1.76 7.08
CA TYR A 4 11.95 1.92 5.69
C TYR A 4 10.65 2.71 5.62
N ALA A 5 9.69 2.40 6.49
CA ALA A 5 8.41 3.08 6.47
C ALA A 5 8.54 4.56 6.81
N LEU A 6 9.38 4.90 7.80
CA LEU A 6 9.61 6.29 8.16
C LEU A 6 10.24 7.08 7.00
N THR A 7 11.19 6.46 6.30
CA THR A 7 11.82 7.09 5.15
C THR A 7 10.82 7.24 4.00
N GLY A 8 9.98 6.21 3.80
CA GLY A 8 8.92 6.27 2.79
C GLY A 8 7.96 7.41 3.04
N ASP A 9 7.56 7.61 4.30
CA ASP A 9 6.64 8.69 4.67
C ASP A 9 7.25 10.06 4.34
N ALA A 10 8.54 10.24 4.60
CA ALA A 10 9.23 11.49 4.27
C ALA A 10 9.23 11.74 2.76
N TYR A 11 9.53 10.72 1.97
CA TYR A 11 9.49 10.86 0.51
C TYR A 11 8.08 11.16 0.01
N LEU A 12 7.07 10.52 0.61
CA LEU A 12 5.69 10.76 0.21
C LEU A 12 5.30 12.22 0.44
N GLU A 13 5.68 12.78 1.59
CA GLU A 13 5.39 14.17 1.90
C GLU A 13 6.08 15.13 0.94
N LEU A 14 7.26 14.78 0.46
CA LEU A 14 8.01 15.60 -0.49
C LEU A 14 7.52 15.41 -1.94
N GLY A 15 6.61 14.48 -2.18
CA GLY A 15 6.15 14.18 -3.52
C GLY A 15 7.10 13.31 -4.32
N GLU A 16 8.09 12.70 -3.64
CA GLU A 16 9.05 11.80 -4.27
C GLU A 16 8.44 10.40 -4.30
N LEU A 17 7.46 10.19 -5.21
CA LEU A 17 6.62 9.00 -5.18
C LEU A 17 7.36 7.72 -5.53
N ASP A 18 8.30 7.77 -6.48
CA ASP A 18 9.07 6.58 -6.84
C ASP A 18 9.89 6.07 -5.66
N GLU A 19 10.51 6.96 -4.93
CA GLU A 19 11.28 6.62 -3.75
C GLU A 19 10.39 6.09 -2.63
N ALA A 20 9.24 6.73 -2.42
CA ALA A 20 8.28 6.27 -1.41
C ALA A 20 7.80 4.85 -1.72
N ILE A 21 7.45 4.59 -2.97
CA ILE A 21 7.00 3.27 -3.40
C ILE A 21 8.08 2.23 -3.15
N SER A 22 9.32 2.54 -3.52
CA SER A 22 10.44 1.61 -3.32
C SER A 22 10.62 1.26 -1.84
N PHE A 23 10.60 2.28 -0.97
CA PHE A 23 10.78 2.04 0.46
C PHE A 23 9.62 1.24 1.07
N TYR A 24 8.39 1.53 0.67
CA TYR A 24 7.24 0.78 1.20
C TYR A 24 7.24 -0.67 0.71
N LYS A 25 7.64 -0.92 -0.55
CA LYS A 25 7.78 -2.28 -1.06
C LYS A 25 8.79 -3.07 -0.24
N ASP A 26 9.94 -2.46 0.02
CA ASP A 26 10.99 -3.10 0.81
C ASP A 26 10.50 -3.36 2.24
N ALA A 27 9.82 -2.40 2.84
CA ALA A 27 9.31 -2.55 4.19
C ALA A 27 8.26 -3.67 4.27
N ALA A 28 7.38 -3.76 3.29
CA ALA A 28 6.35 -4.79 3.26
C ALA A 28 6.96 -6.19 3.08
N ALA A 29 8.05 -6.29 2.33
CA ALA A 29 8.70 -7.57 2.05
C ALA A 29 9.65 -8.01 3.16
N TYR A 30 10.13 -7.09 3.98
CA TYR A 30 11.12 -7.39 5.01
C TYR A 30 10.47 -8.13 6.17
N LYS A 31 10.82 -9.40 6.34
CA LYS A 31 10.27 -10.25 7.41
C LYS A 31 8.75 -10.15 7.48
N SER A 32 8.08 -10.53 6.40
CA SER A 32 6.63 -10.47 6.30
C SER A 32 5.93 -11.03 7.54
N ASN A 33 4.96 -10.29 8.09
CA ASN A 33 4.15 -10.79 9.18
C ASN A 33 2.76 -10.15 9.11
N GLU A 34 1.82 -10.80 9.81
CA GLU A 34 0.41 -10.43 9.73
C GLU A 34 0.09 -9.11 10.40
N PHE A 35 1.00 -8.59 11.23
CA PHE A 35 0.76 -7.34 11.93
C PHE A 35 1.31 -6.14 11.17
N PHE A 36 2.57 -6.20 10.73
CA PHE A 36 3.23 -5.05 10.09
C PHE A 36 3.03 -4.99 8.59
N THR A 37 3.06 -6.14 7.91
CA THR A 37 2.99 -6.16 6.45
C THR A 37 1.74 -5.47 5.90
N PRO A 38 0.53 -5.70 6.46
CA PRO A 38 -0.66 -4.99 5.96
C PRO A 38 -0.56 -3.48 6.12
N LYS A 39 0.11 -2.99 7.15
CA LYS A 39 0.29 -1.55 7.34
C LYS A 39 1.13 -0.94 6.23
N TYR A 40 2.24 -1.61 5.90
CA TYR A 40 3.12 -1.12 4.84
C TYR A 40 2.49 -1.28 3.47
N LEU A 41 1.72 -2.34 3.26
CA LEU A 41 0.97 -2.50 2.01
C LEU A 41 -0.07 -1.38 1.84
N THR A 42 -0.71 -0.97 2.92
CA THR A 42 -1.65 0.15 2.86
C THR A 42 -0.95 1.43 2.43
N LYS A 43 0.21 1.71 3.02
CA LYS A 43 1.01 2.89 2.64
C LYS A 43 1.48 2.80 1.20
N LEU A 44 1.88 1.61 0.76
CA LEU A 44 2.29 1.38 -0.61
C LEU A 44 1.14 1.65 -1.59
N ALA A 45 -0.05 1.15 -1.27
CA ALA A 45 -1.22 1.37 -2.14
C ALA A 45 -1.54 2.85 -2.26
N ILE A 46 -1.45 3.60 -1.17
CA ILE A 46 -1.68 5.04 -1.19
C ILE A 46 -0.65 5.74 -2.07
N ALA A 47 0.61 5.34 -1.97
CA ALA A 47 1.66 5.92 -2.81
C ALA A 47 1.43 5.63 -4.29
N TYR A 48 1.03 4.41 -4.63
CA TYR A 48 0.66 4.08 -6.00
C TYR A 48 -0.49 4.94 -6.49
N GLU A 49 -1.50 5.12 -5.65
CA GLU A 49 -2.66 5.93 -6.02
C GLU A 49 -2.24 7.37 -6.30
N GLU A 50 -1.40 7.95 -5.46
CA GLU A 50 -0.92 9.31 -5.67
C GLU A 50 -0.06 9.44 -6.93
N ALA A 51 0.62 8.38 -7.31
CA ALA A 51 1.40 8.33 -8.55
C ALA A 51 0.51 8.13 -9.78
N GLY A 52 -0.78 7.94 -9.59
CA GLY A 52 -1.70 7.69 -10.69
C GLY A 52 -1.70 6.24 -11.17
N ASP A 53 -1.04 5.35 -10.44
CA ASP A 53 -0.92 3.95 -10.82
C ASP A 53 -2.02 3.13 -10.15
N LEU A 54 -3.23 3.28 -10.67
CA LEU A 54 -4.41 2.63 -10.10
C LEU A 54 -4.30 1.11 -10.15
N LYS A 55 -3.71 0.57 -11.20
CA LYS A 55 -3.57 -0.86 -11.36
C LYS A 55 -2.77 -1.48 -10.21
N ASN A 56 -1.63 -0.90 -9.90
CA ASN A 56 -0.80 -1.41 -8.81
C ASN A 56 -1.40 -1.11 -7.44
N ALA A 57 -2.10 0.01 -7.29
CA ALA A 57 -2.79 0.32 -6.05
C ALA A 57 -3.87 -0.74 -5.77
N ILE A 58 -4.67 -1.08 -6.78
CA ILE A 58 -5.70 -2.12 -6.67
C ILE A 58 -5.08 -3.46 -6.31
N ALA A 59 -4.00 -3.84 -7.00
CA ALA A 59 -3.32 -5.11 -6.73
C ALA A 59 -2.78 -5.17 -5.31
N THR A 60 -2.30 -4.05 -4.80
CA THR A 60 -1.74 -3.99 -3.43
C THR A 60 -2.86 -4.15 -2.39
N TYR A 61 -3.99 -3.48 -2.57
CA TYR A 61 -5.12 -3.67 -1.68
C TYR A 61 -5.66 -5.10 -1.76
N GLU A 62 -5.65 -5.68 -2.96
CA GLU A 62 -6.09 -7.06 -3.14
C GLU A 62 -5.19 -8.03 -2.37
N GLU A 63 -3.92 -7.77 -2.31
CA GLU A 63 -2.99 -8.59 -1.52
C GLU A 63 -3.37 -8.59 -0.04
N ILE A 64 -3.73 -7.43 0.50
CA ILE A 64 -4.21 -7.34 1.87
C ILE A 64 -5.48 -8.18 2.04
N GLU A 65 -6.40 -8.05 1.10
CA GLU A 65 -7.68 -8.75 1.16
C GLU A 65 -7.51 -10.26 1.14
N THR A 66 -6.60 -10.77 0.31
CA THR A 66 -6.46 -12.21 0.10
C THR A 66 -5.51 -12.88 1.09
N LYS A 67 -4.48 -12.18 1.55
CA LYS A 67 -3.44 -12.77 2.40
C LYS A 67 -3.53 -12.35 3.86
N TYR A 68 -4.21 -11.27 4.16
CA TYR A 68 -4.24 -10.68 5.51
C TYR A 68 -5.68 -10.39 5.93
N SER A 69 -6.57 -11.37 5.75
CA SER A 69 -8.00 -11.18 6.00
C SER A 69 -8.34 -10.92 7.48
N ASP A 70 -7.43 -11.27 8.39
CA ASP A 70 -7.64 -11.04 9.82
C ASP A 70 -7.03 -9.71 10.29
N ALA A 71 -6.40 -8.95 9.40
CA ALA A 71 -5.75 -7.71 9.78
C ALA A 71 -6.75 -6.56 9.91
N TYR A 72 -6.38 -5.58 10.71
CA TYR A 72 -7.15 -4.34 10.84
C TYR A 72 -7.43 -3.69 9.49
N GLU A 73 -6.45 -3.78 8.60
CA GLU A 73 -6.50 -3.11 7.31
C GLU A 73 -7.43 -3.77 6.30
N TYR A 74 -7.95 -4.96 6.61
CA TYR A 74 -8.75 -5.75 5.68
C TYR A 74 -9.98 -4.99 5.16
N SER A 75 -10.80 -4.47 6.08
CA SER A 75 -12.05 -3.80 5.69
C SER A 75 -11.78 -2.56 4.85
N GLU A 76 -10.78 -1.77 5.25
CA GLU A 76 -10.44 -0.57 4.51
C GLU A 76 -9.86 -0.92 3.14
N ALA A 77 -9.06 -1.97 3.07
CA ALA A 77 -8.49 -2.41 1.78
C ALA A 77 -9.60 -2.80 0.80
N ARG A 78 -10.60 -3.54 1.26
CA ARG A 78 -11.74 -3.90 0.41
C ARG A 78 -12.46 -2.67 -0.11
N LYS A 79 -12.71 -1.72 0.78
CA LYS A 79 -13.42 -0.48 0.45
C LYS A 79 -12.63 0.33 -0.58
N GLN A 80 -11.34 0.51 -0.35
CA GLN A 80 -10.51 1.30 -1.25
C GLN A 80 -10.32 0.60 -2.60
N LYS A 81 -10.17 -0.72 -2.58
CA LYS A 81 -10.08 -1.48 -3.83
C LYS A 81 -11.32 -1.25 -4.69
N ALA A 82 -12.50 -1.36 -4.10
CA ALA A 82 -13.75 -1.15 -4.83
C ALA A 82 -13.83 0.27 -5.40
N ARG A 83 -13.43 1.26 -4.62
CA ARG A 83 -13.41 2.65 -5.07
C ARG A 83 -12.49 2.83 -6.28
N LEU A 84 -11.30 2.27 -6.21
CA LEU A 84 -10.32 2.40 -7.29
C LEU A 84 -10.75 1.64 -8.53
N GLU A 85 -11.38 0.47 -8.37
CA GLU A 85 -11.91 -0.28 -9.50
C GLU A 85 -12.99 0.52 -10.22
N GLY A 86 -13.82 1.23 -9.47
CA GLY A 86 -14.82 2.12 -10.07
C GLY A 86 -14.19 3.23 -10.89
N LEU A 87 -13.12 3.83 -10.37
CA LEU A 87 -12.40 4.88 -11.10
C LEU A 87 -11.71 4.33 -12.35
N ALA A 88 -11.13 3.15 -12.25
CA ALA A 88 -10.38 2.54 -13.35
C ALA A 88 -11.28 2.12 -14.51
N SER A 89 -12.56 1.82 -14.23
CA SER A 89 -13.48 1.35 -15.26
C SER A 89 -14.16 2.50 -16.00
N ASN A 90 -13.93 3.75 -15.60
CA ASN A 90 -14.41 4.91 -16.32
C ASN A 90 -13.40 5.34 -17.42
#